data_d7c5fa29393cd840c3d81ed21f447289
#
_entry.id   d7c5fa29393cd840c3d81ed21f447289
#
_cell.length_a   1.000
_cell.length_b   1.000
_cell.length_c   1.000
_cell.angle_alpha   90.00
_cell.angle_beta   90.00
_cell.angle_gamma   90.00
#
_symmetry.space_group_name_H-M   'P 1'
#
loop_
_entity.id
_entity.type
_entity.pdbx_description
1 polymer ?
#
loop_
_entity_poly.entity_id
_entity_poly.type
_entity_poly.pdbx_seq_one_letter_code
_entity_poly.pdbx_strand_id
1 'polypeptide(L)' 'MEKGWVIAYTTNQAYQAEIFKAVLKENGIPAQSINKMDRSYRTFGEIEVYVPDTHILRAKLLAKEFEG' A
#
# COMPACT_ATOMS: atom_id res chain seq x y z
N MET A 1 -3.44 -4.51 -12.47
CA MET A 1 -3.69 -3.23 -11.80
C MET A 1 -4.00 -2.20 -12.83
N GLU A 2 -4.89 -1.31 -12.53
CA GLU A 2 -5.29 -0.30 -13.49
C GLU A 2 -4.20 0.72 -13.70
N LYS A 3 -4.26 1.30 -14.88
CA LYS A 3 -3.34 2.34 -15.24
C LYS A 3 -3.47 3.51 -14.29
N GLY A 4 -2.34 4.10 -13.91
CA GLY A 4 -2.39 5.26 -13.03
C GLY A 4 -2.32 4.94 -11.57
N TRP A 5 -2.23 3.68 -11.20
CA TRP A 5 -2.07 3.30 -9.81
C TRP A 5 -0.59 3.07 -9.53
N VAL A 6 -0.13 3.58 -8.42
CA VAL A 6 1.28 3.54 -8.06
C VAL A 6 1.42 3.06 -6.63
N ILE A 7 2.60 2.58 -6.30
CA ILE A 7 2.87 2.04 -4.97
C ILE A 7 3.08 3.19 -4.00
N ALA A 8 2.30 3.18 -2.92
CA ALA A 8 2.45 4.17 -1.86
C ALA A 8 3.17 3.61 -0.65
N TYR A 9 3.13 2.29 -0.47
CA TYR A 9 3.64 1.70 0.75
C TYR A 9 3.88 0.22 0.52
N THR A 10 4.95 -0.31 1.09
CA THR A 10 5.20 -1.74 1.06
C THR A 10 5.49 -2.22 2.46
N THR A 11 5.08 -3.43 2.74
CA THR A 11 5.32 -4.02 4.04
C THR A 11 5.30 -5.53 3.90
N ASN A 12 5.96 -6.22 4.79
CA ASN A 12 5.86 -7.66 4.83
C ASN A 12 4.89 -8.13 5.91
N GLN A 13 4.15 -7.21 6.51
CA GLN A 13 3.19 -7.53 7.55
C GLN A 13 1.79 -7.28 7.02
N ALA A 14 1.00 -8.35 6.91
CA ALA A 14 -0.33 -8.21 6.33
C ALA A 14 -1.20 -7.25 7.13
N TYR A 15 -1.10 -7.31 8.46
CA TYR A 15 -1.95 -6.45 9.27
C TYR A 15 -1.63 -4.97 9.05
N GLN A 16 -0.35 -4.65 8.82
CA GLN A 16 0.01 -3.26 8.58
C GLN A 16 -0.55 -2.75 7.27
N ALA A 17 -0.55 -3.61 6.25
CA ALA A 17 -1.13 -3.22 4.98
C ALA A 17 -2.61 -2.91 5.13
N GLU A 18 -3.32 -3.72 5.89
CA GLU A 18 -4.75 -3.51 6.09
C GLU A 18 -5.02 -2.23 6.86
N ILE A 19 -4.22 -1.97 7.90
CA ILE A 19 -4.40 -0.76 8.68
C ILE A 19 -4.12 0.46 7.81
N PHE A 20 -3.05 0.41 7.03
CA PHE A 20 -2.71 1.54 6.20
C PHE A 20 -3.78 1.80 5.14
N LYS A 21 -4.34 0.74 4.58
CA LYS A 21 -5.45 0.92 3.64
C LYS A 21 -6.62 1.63 4.30
N ALA A 22 -6.90 1.26 5.54
CA ALA A 22 -7.99 1.92 6.26
C ALA A 22 -7.68 3.40 6.48
N VAL A 23 -6.43 3.71 6.82
CA VAL A 23 -6.03 5.10 6.99
C VAL A 23 -6.24 5.88 5.71
N LEU A 24 -5.84 5.30 4.58
CA LEU A 24 -6.01 5.97 3.30
C LEU A 24 -7.49 6.21 3.00
N LYS A 25 -8.32 5.21 3.24
CA LYS A 25 -9.73 5.35 2.96
C LYS A 25 -10.38 6.40 3.84
N GLU A 26 -9.92 6.50 5.08
CA GLU A 26 -10.45 7.54 5.97
C GLU A 26 -10.08 8.93 5.49
N ASN A 27 -9.03 9.03 4.70
CA ASN A 27 -8.61 10.30 4.13
C ASN A 27 -9.15 10.50 2.72
N GLY A 28 -10.09 9.66 2.31
CA GLY A 28 -10.70 9.82 1.00
C GLY A 28 -9.83 9.35 -0.15
N ILE A 29 -8.85 8.51 0.12
CA ILE A 29 -7.94 8.03 -0.90
C ILE A 29 -8.25 6.56 -1.17
N PRO A 30 -8.64 6.21 -2.40
CA PRO A 30 -8.84 4.80 -2.73
C PRO A 30 -7.52 4.06 -2.63
N ALA A 31 -7.57 2.84 -2.14
CA ALA A 31 -6.35 2.05 -1.96
C ALA A 31 -6.64 0.59 -2.23
N GLN A 32 -5.64 -0.08 -2.77
CA GLN A 32 -5.70 -1.52 -2.98
C GLN A 32 -4.35 -2.10 -2.60
N SER A 33 -4.38 -3.34 -2.15
CA SER A 33 -3.14 -4.01 -1.81
C SER A 33 -2.98 -5.25 -2.68
N ILE A 34 -1.74 -5.52 -3.04
CA ILE A 34 -1.39 -6.73 -3.77
C ILE A 34 -0.40 -7.49 -2.93
N ASN A 35 -0.75 -8.72 -2.62
CA ASN A 35 0.09 -9.56 -1.80
C ASN A 35 0.98 -10.37 -2.74
N LYS A 36 2.25 -10.10 -2.69
CA LYS A 36 3.21 -10.81 -3.54
C LYS A 36 3.91 -11.93 -2.82
N MET A 37 3.35 -12.39 -1.75
CA MET A 37 3.85 -13.54 -1.05
C MET A 37 3.49 -14.78 -1.83
N ASP A 38 4.26 -15.03 -2.85
CA ASP A 38 4.03 -16.16 -3.71
C ASP A 38 4.90 -17.30 -3.22
N ARG A 39 4.28 -18.40 -2.93
CA ARG A 39 5.03 -19.54 -2.44
C ARG A 39 5.94 -20.13 -3.49
N SER A 40 5.76 -19.76 -4.73
CA SER A 40 6.64 -20.23 -5.79
C SER A 40 8.02 -19.67 -5.68
N TYR A 41 8.18 -18.58 -4.98
CA TYR A 41 9.45 -17.89 -4.89
C TYR A 41 9.89 -17.82 -3.46
N ARG A 42 11.15 -17.74 -3.30
CA ARG A 42 11.72 -17.59 -1.99
C ARG A 42 11.95 -16.14 -1.63
N THR A 43 11.11 -15.30 -2.14
CA THR A 43 11.17 -13.90 -1.78
C THR A 43 10.57 -13.74 -0.40
N PHE A 44 10.86 -12.60 0.19
CA PHE A 44 10.34 -12.32 1.51
C PHE A 44 8.87 -12.01 1.49
N GLY A 45 8.26 -11.99 0.36
CA GLY A 45 6.84 -11.73 0.30
C GLY A 45 6.55 -10.31 0.74
N GLU A 46 6.30 -9.46 -0.22
CA GLU A 46 5.94 -8.08 0.06
C GLU A 46 4.51 -7.85 -0.31
N ILE A 47 3.87 -7.02 0.49
CA ILE A 47 2.52 -6.56 0.19
C ILE A 47 2.66 -5.11 -0.23
N GLU A 48 2.16 -4.80 -1.41
CA GLU A 48 2.25 -3.46 -1.95
C GLU A 48 0.88 -2.81 -1.89
N VAL A 49 0.84 -1.60 -1.33
CA VAL A 49 -0.40 -0.83 -1.26
C VAL A 49 -0.34 0.21 -2.36
N TYR A 50 -1.35 0.18 -3.24
CA TYR A 50 -1.42 1.05 -4.41
C TYR A 50 -2.48 2.11 -4.22
N VAL A 51 -2.19 3.30 -4.74
CA VAL A 51 -3.15 4.40 -4.77
C VAL A 51 -3.11 5.00 -6.16
N PRO A 52 -4.17 5.74 -6.57
CA PRO A 52 -4.09 6.48 -7.83
C PRO A 52 -2.97 7.50 -7.78
N ASP A 53 -2.33 7.73 -8.92
CA ASP A 53 -1.18 8.63 -8.96
C ASP A 53 -1.56 10.06 -8.59
N THR A 54 -2.84 10.41 -8.70
CA THR A 54 -3.29 11.74 -8.31
C THR A 54 -3.23 11.93 -6.80
N HIS A 55 -3.12 10.85 -6.04
CA HIS A 55 -3.09 10.92 -4.58
C HIS A 55 -1.76 10.50 -3.99
N ILE A 56 -0.73 10.32 -4.84
CA ILE A 56 0.48 9.69 -4.36
C ILE A 56 1.22 10.55 -3.32
N LEU A 57 1.24 11.87 -3.52
CA LEU A 57 1.94 12.71 -2.58
C LEU A 57 1.32 12.65 -1.21
N ARG A 58 0.00 12.73 -1.17
CA ARG A 58 -0.69 12.66 0.11
C ARG A 58 -0.53 11.29 0.73
N ALA A 59 -0.63 10.25 -0.08
CA ALA A 59 -0.49 8.90 0.42
C ALA A 59 0.90 8.67 1.00
N LYS A 60 1.92 9.24 0.37
CA LYS A 60 3.27 9.08 0.87
C LYS A 60 3.48 9.82 2.18
N LEU A 61 2.85 10.97 2.33
CA LEU A 61 2.88 11.68 3.60
C LEU A 61 2.25 10.84 4.71
N LEU A 62 1.12 10.24 4.40
CA LEU A 62 0.45 9.40 5.38
C LEU A 62 1.27 8.17 5.71
N ALA A 63 1.95 7.62 4.72
CA ALA A 63 2.81 6.46 4.95
C ALA A 63 3.96 6.84 5.89
N LYS A 64 4.53 8.02 5.69
CA LYS A 64 5.61 8.46 6.53
C LYS A 64 5.15 8.63 7.98
N GLU A 65 3.98 9.21 8.16
CA GLU A 65 3.43 9.35 9.50
C GLU A 65 3.08 8.02 10.10
N PHE A 66 2.60 7.10 9.27
CA PHE A 66 2.21 5.79 9.74
C PHE A 66 3.42 5.00 10.23
N GLU A 67 4.52 5.14 9.55
CA GLU A 67 5.73 4.43 9.95
C GLU A 67 6.36 5.03 11.19
N GLY A 68 5.99 6.20 11.50
CA GLY A 68 6.45 6.82 12.69
C GLY A 68 7.50 7.80 12.48
#